data_3825f18e1f5d27a36136c9cbf296142d
#
_entry.id   3825f18e1f5d27a36136c9cbf296142d
#
_cell.length_a   1.000
_cell.length_b   1.000
_cell.length_c   1.000
_cell.angle_alpha   90.00
_cell.angle_beta   90.00
_cell.angle_gamma   90.00
#
_symmetry.space_group_name_H-M   'P 1'
#
loop_
_entity.id
_entity.type
_entity.pdbx_description
1 polymer ?
#
loop_
_entity_poly.entity_id
_entity_poly.type
_entity_poly.pdbx_seq_one_letter_code
_entity_poly.pdbx_strand_id
1 'polypeptide(L)'
;MPSNATNACVNLVYQLAIEQDRSKWLACLNSGIERCSNHFFIKMSEKLEELGANDPYFTVHVEADEHHSILGLEHLEEDQNEFRREVVIRKALEGISLWGFMLNSWIGVNRMPEFDLEGNVLNQKTCCKH
;
A
#
# COMPACT_ATOMS: atom_id res chain seq x y z
N MET A 1 17.29 14.29 0.19
CA MET A 1 16.38 14.15 1.35
C MET A 1 15.10 13.47 0.87
N PRO A 2 14.47 12.57 1.66
CA PRO A 2 13.20 11.97 1.29
C PRO A 2 12.12 13.05 1.16
N SER A 3 11.15 12.83 0.26
CA SER A 3 10.02 13.74 0.08
C SER A 3 9.10 13.76 1.30
N ASN A 4 8.26 14.80 1.45
CA ASN A 4 7.25 14.84 2.49
C ASN A 4 6.28 13.63 2.39
N ALA A 5 5.98 13.17 1.18
CA ALA A 5 5.16 12.00 0.94
C ALA A 5 5.83 10.71 1.47
N THR A 6 7.14 10.54 1.23
CA THR A 6 7.91 9.42 1.77
C THR A 6 7.92 9.46 3.30
N ASN A 7 8.17 10.63 3.89
CA ASN A 7 8.14 10.78 5.34
C ASN A 7 6.76 10.47 5.94
N ALA A 8 5.68 10.89 5.29
CA ALA A 8 4.31 10.60 5.74
C ALA A 8 4.03 9.09 5.74
N CYS A 9 4.42 8.38 4.68
CA CYS A 9 4.27 6.93 4.59
C CYS A 9 5.06 6.20 5.69
N VAL A 10 6.31 6.58 5.92
CA VAL A 10 7.17 6.00 6.98
C VAL A 10 6.59 6.31 8.37
N ASN A 11 6.12 7.52 8.61
CA ASN A 11 5.53 7.91 9.89
C ASN A 11 4.26 7.11 10.21
N LEU A 12 3.45 6.75 9.20
CA LEU A 12 2.29 5.88 9.40
C LEU A 12 2.72 4.52 9.97
N VAL A 13 3.80 3.92 9.46
CA VAL A 13 4.31 2.64 9.96
C VAL A 13 4.75 2.76 11.42
N TYR A 14 5.47 3.83 11.77
CA TYR A 14 5.84 4.08 13.17
C TYR A 14 4.63 4.29 14.08
N GLN A 15 3.63 5.03 13.62
CA GLN A 15 2.39 5.23 14.37
C GLN A 15 1.69 3.90 14.66
N LEU A 16 1.56 3.04 13.66
CA LEU A 16 0.96 1.71 13.82
C LEU A 16 1.72 0.84 14.83
N ALA A 17 3.04 0.90 14.81
CA ALA A 17 3.87 0.18 15.76
C ALA A 17 3.67 0.67 17.22
N ILE A 18 3.49 2.00 17.39
CA ILE A 18 3.22 2.61 18.71
C ILE A 18 1.80 2.29 19.20
N GLU A 19 0.81 2.31 18.31
CA GLU A 19 -0.58 2.00 18.66
C GLU A 19 -0.77 0.55 19.13
N GLN A 20 0.09 -0.37 18.68
CA GLN A 20 0.03 -1.81 19.00
C GLN A 20 -1.32 -2.46 18.70
N ASP A 21 -2.06 -1.91 17.75
CA ASP A 21 -3.33 -2.43 17.29
C ASP A 21 -3.09 -3.40 16.11
N ARG A 22 -3.14 -4.69 16.41
CA ARG A 22 -2.86 -5.75 15.44
C ARG A 22 -3.77 -5.66 14.19
N SER A 23 -5.05 -5.40 14.36
CA SER A 23 -5.98 -5.35 13.22
C SER A 23 -5.70 -4.16 12.31
N LYS A 24 -5.37 -3.00 12.87
CA LYS A 24 -4.94 -1.83 12.09
C LYS A 24 -3.62 -2.07 11.38
N TRP A 25 -2.67 -2.73 12.04
CA TRP A 25 -1.40 -3.12 11.43
C TRP A 25 -1.61 -4.02 10.23
N LEU A 26 -2.34 -5.12 10.40
CA LEU A 26 -2.63 -6.09 9.33
C LEU A 26 -3.41 -5.47 8.18
N ALA A 27 -4.38 -4.60 8.48
CA ALA A 27 -5.14 -3.90 7.47
C ALA A 27 -4.28 -2.93 6.65
N CYS A 28 -3.50 -2.09 7.31
CA CYS A 28 -2.70 -1.06 6.67
C CYS A 28 -1.52 -1.64 5.89
N LEU A 29 -0.71 -2.48 6.54
CA LEU A 29 0.50 -3.02 5.92
C LEU A 29 0.17 -4.23 5.05
N ASN A 30 -0.33 -5.32 5.61
CA ASN A 30 -0.46 -6.57 4.89
C ASN A 30 -1.56 -6.51 3.81
N SER A 31 -2.78 -6.10 4.18
CA SER A 31 -3.91 -6.06 3.24
C SER A 31 -3.93 -4.79 2.37
N GLY A 32 -3.34 -3.70 2.82
CA GLY A 32 -3.23 -2.43 2.10
C GLY A 32 -1.94 -2.32 1.30
N ILE A 33 -0.85 -1.94 1.95
CA ILE A 33 0.42 -1.59 1.29
C ILE A 33 1.03 -2.81 0.59
N GLU A 34 1.26 -3.93 1.27
CA GLU A 34 1.95 -5.08 0.70
C GLU A 34 1.16 -5.72 -0.45
N ARG A 35 -0.17 -5.75 -0.36
CA ARG A 35 -1.01 -6.23 -1.46
C ARG A 35 -0.90 -5.34 -2.72
N CYS A 36 -0.80 -4.03 -2.56
CA CYS A 36 -0.61 -3.10 -3.67
C CYS A 36 0.84 -3.08 -4.16
N SER A 37 1.81 -3.17 -3.25
CA SER A 37 3.24 -3.17 -3.57
C SER A 37 3.68 -4.43 -4.30
N ASN A 38 3.05 -5.57 -4.08
CA ASN A 38 3.33 -6.80 -4.82
C ASN A 38 3.29 -6.56 -6.33
N HIS A 39 2.23 -5.91 -6.83
CA HIS A 39 2.11 -5.57 -8.25
C HIS A 39 3.22 -4.63 -8.74
N PHE A 40 3.61 -3.65 -7.92
CA PHE A 40 4.74 -2.77 -8.20
C PHE A 40 6.06 -3.56 -8.28
N PHE A 41 6.33 -4.45 -7.33
CA PHE A 41 7.55 -5.25 -7.32
C PHE A 41 7.63 -6.23 -8.50
N ILE A 42 6.52 -6.84 -8.93
CA ILE A 42 6.46 -7.65 -10.14
C ILE A 42 6.90 -6.83 -11.35
N LYS A 43 6.30 -5.65 -11.56
CA LYS A 43 6.62 -4.78 -12.71
C LYS A 43 8.07 -4.26 -12.66
N MET A 44 8.57 -3.98 -11.48
CA MET A 44 9.97 -3.56 -11.31
C MET A 44 10.95 -4.70 -11.62
N SER A 45 10.67 -5.93 -11.16
CA SER A 45 11.48 -7.11 -11.47
C SER A 45 11.53 -7.37 -12.97
N GLU A 46 10.38 -7.39 -13.65
CA GLU A 46 10.29 -7.54 -15.10
C GLU A 46 11.16 -6.48 -15.84
N LYS A 47 11.06 -5.23 -15.38
CA LYS A 47 11.80 -4.12 -16.02
C LYS A 47 13.29 -4.18 -15.79
N LEU A 48 13.73 -4.58 -14.61
CA LEU A 48 15.14 -4.77 -14.30
C LEU A 48 15.74 -5.92 -15.11
N GLU A 49 14.99 -7.02 -15.25
CA GLU A 49 15.41 -8.15 -16.09
C GLU A 49 15.60 -7.74 -17.56
N GLU A 50 14.67 -6.97 -18.13
CA GLU A 50 14.79 -6.41 -19.49
C GLU A 50 16.05 -5.55 -19.67
N LEU A 51 16.50 -4.87 -18.61
CA LEU A 51 17.70 -4.04 -18.59
C LEU A 51 18.98 -4.82 -18.28
N GLY A 52 18.88 -6.15 -18.10
CA GLY A 52 20.01 -7.01 -17.73
C GLY A 52 20.46 -6.85 -16.28
N ALA A 53 19.64 -6.24 -15.42
CA ALA A 53 19.87 -6.13 -13.99
C ALA A 53 19.03 -7.19 -13.27
N ASN A 54 19.62 -7.87 -12.29
CA ASN A 54 18.90 -8.79 -11.42
C ASN A 54 19.15 -8.37 -9.97
N ASP A 55 18.12 -7.82 -9.33
CA ASP A 55 18.18 -7.45 -7.92
C ASP A 55 17.28 -8.38 -7.11
N PRO A 56 17.86 -9.24 -6.25
CA PRO A 56 17.10 -10.18 -5.44
C PRO A 56 16.09 -9.50 -4.48
N TYR A 57 16.30 -8.23 -4.15
CA TYR A 57 15.39 -7.45 -3.32
C TYR A 57 13.97 -7.47 -3.89
N PHE A 58 13.81 -7.20 -5.18
CA PHE A 58 12.47 -7.15 -5.81
C PHE A 58 11.82 -8.54 -5.88
N THR A 59 12.60 -9.57 -6.21
CA THR A 59 12.10 -10.95 -6.29
C THR A 59 11.61 -11.46 -4.93
N VAL A 60 12.39 -11.23 -3.88
CA VAL A 60 12.03 -11.62 -2.50
C VAL A 60 10.73 -10.92 -2.05
N HIS A 61 10.56 -9.63 -2.40
CA HIS A 61 9.34 -8.89 -2.04
C HIS A 61 8.10 -9.41 -2.77
N VAL A 62 8.21 -9.86 -4.01
CA VAL A 62 7.07 -10.47 -4.73
C VAL A 62 6.50 -11.65 -3.95
N GLU A 63 7.36 -12.56 -3.50
CA GLU A 63 6.94 -13.76 -2.76
C GLU A 63 6.45 -13.40 -1.34
N ALA A 64 7.17 -12.53 -0.64
CA ALA A 64 6.84 -12.13 0.73
C ALA A 64 5.51 -11.37 0.80
N ASP A 65 5.30 -10.39 -0.08
CA ASP A 65 4.10 -9.55 -0.07
C ASP A 65 2.85 -10.36 -0.45
N GLU A 66 2.96 -11.35 -1.33
CA GLU A 66 1.86 -12.26 -1.63
C GLU A 66 1.44 -13.04 -0.38
N HIS A 67 2.40 -13.65 0.30
CA HIS A 67 2.14 -14.42 1.53
C HIS A 67 1.56 -13.54 2.64
N HIS A 68 2.15 -12.37 2.89
CA HIS A 68 1.70 -11.44 3.92
C HIS A 68 0.29 -10.90 3.65
N SER A 69 -0.06 -10.66 2.38
CA SER A 69 -1.40 -10.17 2.03
C SER A 69 -2.48 -11.21 2.32
N ILE A 70 -2.21 -12.49 2.10
CA ILE A 70 -3.13 -13.60 2.42
C ILE A 70 -3.32 -13.69 3.94
N LEU A 71 -2.24 -13.72 4.71
CA LEU A 71 -2.29 -13.76 6.17
C LEU A 71 -3.07 -12.57 6.76
N GLY A 72 -2.87 -11.38 6.18
CA GLY A 72 -3.59 -10.17 6.60
C GLY A 72 -5.10 -10.32 6.44
N LEU A 73 -5.57 -10.85 5.31
CA LEU A 73 -7.00 -11.05 5.03
C LEU A 73 -7.61 -12.11 5.96
N GLU A 74 -6.97 -13.26 6.13
CA GLU A 74 -7.45 -14.34 7.00
C GLU A 74 -7.70 -13.84 8.43
N HIS A 75 -6.77 -13.07 8.98
CA HIS A 75 -6.93 -12.49 10.32
C HIS A 75 -8.02 -11.42 10.42
N LEU A 76 -8.27 -10.67 9.35
CA LEU A 76 -9.30 -9.63 9.35
C LEU A 76 -10.71 -10.21 9.18
N GLU A 77 -10.86 -11.36 8.54
CA GLU A 77 -12.13 -12.09 8.42
C GLU A 77 -12.65 -12.61 9.78
N GLU A 78 -11.75 -12.82 10.75
CA GLU A 78 -12.10 -13.24 12.10
C GLU A 78 -12.77 -12.11 12.92
N ASP A 79 -12.60 -10.85 12.53
CA ASP A 79 -13.13 -9.69 13.27
C ASP A 79 -14.57 -9.35 12.78
N GLN A 80 -15.60 -9.90 13.47
CA GLN A 80 -17.00 -9.80 13.07
C GLN A 80 -17.69 -8.49 13.49
N ASN A 81 -16.99 -7.58 14.20
CA ASN A 81 -17.60 -6.34 14.70
C ASN A 81 -17.67 -5.28 13.58
N GLU A 82 -18.87 -4.85 13.21
CA GLU A 82 -19.13 -3.89 12.11
C GLU A 82 -18.38 -2.56 12.30
N PHE A 83 -18.42 -2.00 13.51
CA PHE A 83 -17.66 -0.77 13.83
C PHE A 83 -16.16 -0.97 13.64
N ARG A 84 -15.64 -2.10 14.08
CA ARG A 84 -14.24 -2.46 13.92
C ARG A 84 -13.86 -2.62 12.46
N ARG A 85 -14.73 -3.22 11.64
CA ARG A 85 -14.52 -3.39 10.20
C ARG A 85 -14.34 -2.05 9.49
N GLU A 86 -15.16 -1.05 9.78
CA GLU A 86 -15.02 0.29 9.19
C GLU A 86 -13.66 0.91 9.55
N VAL A 87 -13.23 0.85 10.82
CA VAL A 87 -11.93 1.35 11.27
C VAL A 87 -10.78 0.66 10.53
N VAL A 88 -10.88 -0.64 10.35
CA VAL A 88 -9.88 -1.47 9.66
C VAL A 88 -9.80 -1.12 8.17
N ILE A 89 -10.96 -0.99 7.49
CA ILE A 89 -11.02 -0.59 6.08
C ILE A 89 -10.39 0.81 5.88
N ARG A 90 -10.78 1.79 6.72
CA ARG A 90 -10.20 3.13 6.65
C ARG A 90 -8.68 3.12 6.82
N LYS A 91 -8.17 2.28 7.71
CA LYS A 91 -6.72 2.16 7.94
C LYS A 91 -6.00 1.51 6.75
N ALA A 92 -6.60 0.52 6.10
CA ALA A 92 -6.07 -0.04 4.85
C ALA A 92 -6.02 1.00 3.73
N LEU A 93 -7.10 1.77 3.54
CA LEU A 93 -7.18 2.83 2.52
C LEU A 93 -6.19 3.97 2.79
N GLU A 94 -5.96 4.33 4.06
CA GLU A 94 -4.93 5.30 4.45
C GLU A 94 -3.53 4.81 4.02
N GLY A 95 -3.22 3.55 4.28
CA GLY A 95 -1.96 2.94 3.84
C GLY A 95 -1.77 3.00 2.33
N ILE A 96 -2.77 2.58 1.56
CA ILE A 96 -2.74 2.63 0.08
C ILE A 96 -2.60 4.07 -0.43
N SER A 97 -3.32 5.02 0.17
CA SER A 97 -3.25 6.43 -0.21
C SER A 97 -1.85 7.01 0.00
N LEU A 98 -1.25 6.77 1.17
CA LEU A 98 0.10 7.27 1.47
C LEU A 98 1.18 6.56 0.66
N TRP A 99 1.04 5.25 0.44
CA TRP A 99 1.92 4.51 -0.46
C TRP A 99 1.87 5.07 -1.89
N GLY A 100 0.67 5.26 -2.44
CA GLY A 100 0.46 5.85 -3.76
C GLY A 100 0.98 7.30 -3.85
N PHE A 101 0.83 8.09 -2.78
CA PHE A 101 1.38 9.44 -2.71
C PHE A 101 2.91 9.43 -2.74
N MET A 102 3.54 8.52 -2.02
CA MET A 102 4.99 8.33 -2.04
C MET A 102 5.48 7.99 -3.45
N LEU A 103 4.88 7.00 -4.11
CA LEU A 103 5.23 6.62 -5.48
C LEU A 103 5.03 7.77 -6.47
N ASN A 104 3.90 8.48 -6.39
CA ASN A 104 3.63 9.66 -7.20
C ASN A 104 4.71 10.73 -7.02
N SER A 105 5.19 10.94 -5.79
CA SER A 105 6.23 11.93 -5.51
C SER A 105 7.57 11.61 -6.17
N TRP A 106 7.88 10.33 -6.38
CA TRP A 106 9.12 9.92 -7.05
C TRP A 106 9.15 10.25 -8.54
N ILE A 107 7.98 10.34 -9.15
CA ILE A 107 7.83 10.76 -10.56
C ILE A 107 7.39 12.23 -10.70
N GLY A 108 7.53 13.02 -9.64
CA GLY A 108 7.22 14.46 -9.66
C GLY A 108 5.72 14.80 -9.59
N VAL A 109 4.86 13.83 -9.31
CA VAL A 109 3.41 14.04 -9.16
C VAL A 109 3.08 14.29 -7.69
N ASN A 110 2.70 15.50 -7.34
CA ASN A 110 2.33 15.88 -5.97
C ASN A 110 0.82 15.71 -5.76
N ARG A 111 0.35 14.46 -5.74
CA ARG A 111 -1.06 14.12 -5.52
C ARG A 111 -1.18 12.80 -4.77
N MET A 112 -1.96 12.83 -3.69
CA MET A 112 -2.34 11.64 -2.93
C MET A 112 -3.61 11.04 -3.56
N PRO A 113 -3.63 9.73 -3.88
CA PRO A 113 -4.87 9.04 -4.25
C PRO A 113 -5.86 9.05 -3.10
N GLU A 114 -7.14 9.26 -3.42
CA GLU A 114 -8.24 9.20 -2.47
C GLU A 114 -9.20 8.09 -2.87
N PHE A 115 -9.73 7.36 -1.88
CA PHE A 115 -10.61 6.23 -2.10
C PHE A 115 -11.88 6.36 -1.26
N ASP A 116 -13.01 5.87 -1.78
CA ASP A 116 -14.19 5.60 -0.97
C ASP A 116 -14.02 4.30 -0.15
N LEU A 117 -15.03 3.97 0.67
CA LEU A 117 -14.99 2.76 1.51
C LEU A 117 -15.07 1.45 0.69
N GLU A 118 -15.52 1.52 -0.54
CA GLU A 118 -15.57 0.43 -1.51
C GLU A 118 -14.26 0.28 -2.28
N GLY A 119 -13.29 1.20 -2.07
CA GLY A 119 -11.98 1.19 -2.72
C GLY A 119 -11.94 1.83 -4.11
N ASN A 120 -12.99 2.56 -4.52
CA ASN A 120 -13.00 3.28 -5.78
C ASN A 120 -12.17 4.58 -5.65
N VAL A 121 -11.40 4.90 -6.70
CA VAL A 121 -10.57 6.10 -6.73
C VAL A 121 -11.43 7.33 -6.98
N LEU A 122 -11.46 8.28 -6.04
CA LEU A 122 -12.30 9.48 -6.07
C LEU A 122 -11.71 10.61 -6.92
N ASN A 123 -10.38 10.72 -6.99
CA ASN A 123 -9.70 11.87 -7.59
C ASN A 123 -8.90 11.55 -8.86
N GLN A 124 -9.31 10.52 -9.61
CA GLN A 124 -8.76 10.31 -10.95
C GLN A 124 -9.22 11.44 -11.89
N LYS A 125 -8.27 12.27 -12.36
CA LYS A 125 -8.54 13.05 -13.56
C LYS A 125 -8.65 12.06 -14.71
N THR A 126 -9.84 11.94 -15.30
CA THR A 126 -9.97 11.37 -16.63
C THR A 126 -9.00 12.09 -17.54
N CYS A 127 -7.97 11.39 -17.98
CA CYS A 127 -7.09 11.90 -19.02
C CYS A 127 -7.96 12.06 -20.26
N CYS A 128 -8.41 13.29 -20.54
CA CYS A 128 -9.07 13.59 -21.80
C CYS A 128 -8.08 13.19 -22.91
N LYS A 129 -8.42 12.11 -23.60
CA LYS A 129 -7.74 11.74 -24.84
C LYS A 129 -7.95 12.90 -25.82
N HIS A 130 -6.90 13.62 -26.11
CA HIS A 130 -6.78 14.46 -27.29
C HIS A 130 -6.15 13.66 -28.40
#